data_6e6feadae316f80f0e6c65eb2e3edc1d
#
_entry.id   6e6feadae316f80f0e6c65eb2e3edc1d
#
_cell.length_a   1.000
_cell.length_b   1.000
_cell.length_c   1.000
_cell.angle_alpha   90.00
_cell.angle_beta   90.00
_cell.angle_gamma   90.00
#
_symmetry.space_group_name_H-M   'P 1'
#
loop_
_entity.id
_entity.type
_entity.pdbx_description
1 polymer ?
#
loop_
_entity_poly.entity_id
_entity_poly.type
_entity_poly.pdbx_seq_one_letter_code
_entity_poly.pdbx_strand_id
1 'polypeptide(L)'
;MLNIQTYRASEHLARAIIPSWRISKVHNLDHFERVGFPVRLNSMDEIGFLLDTMQENRYHKYMDELDGLTSEEVDSINAVGVDLVRFQQMYFHSRKPILPISTILSCFSLYQKICESLPAFERILEVGPGCGYLSFFLKNHKNLKNYSQIEACESFYLLQSLVNSYCFDWKFNEKAELDNSYKAADIFHEADSETEFSHEIVLPQIEDLCEHFPWWKIGEVAKRDDFYDVVTSNANLLEFNIPALNDYLNLFRKVLKPGGVFLVQCTGGGGGGLTIDQLIQRISDYGFTPLIFMLEGINCKFEDKNNLKSFNQVNLDAPESIKFTTTNALYVKEGHNSWLSRENRVKVNKQNYISGDPIVNSTYFKRKPERRKVPMSELVQNVQSLILNSNK
;
A
#
# COMPACT_ATOMS: atom_id res chain seq x y z
N MET A 1 -3.36 21.35 12.66
CA MET A 1 -2.53 20.14 12.47
C MET A 1 -2.94 19.14 13.54
N LEU A 2 -3.24 17.91 13.16
CA LEU A 2 -3.61 16.83 14.08
C LEU A 2 -2.49 16.59 15.10
N ASN A 3 -2.88 16.36 16.35
CA ASN A 3 -1.96 15.99 17.43
C ASN A 3 -2.43 14.71 18.12
N ILE A 4 -1.57 14.14 18.97
CA ILE A 4 -1.83 12.87 19.68
C ILE A 4 -3.12 12.95 20.50
N GLN A 5 -3.36 14.06 21.19
CA GLN A 5 -4.54 14.20 22.08
C GLN A 5 -5.84 14.21 21.27
N THR A 6 -5.87 14.96 20.17
CA THR A 6 -7.04 15.01 19.26
C THR A 6 -7.30 13.64 18.63
N TYR A 7 -6.26 12.96 18.14
CA TYR A 7 -6.39 11.61 17.60
C TYR A 7 -6.97 10.65 18.64
N ARG A 8 -6.39 10.61 19.85
CA ARG A 8 -6.83 9.70 20.92
C ARG A 8 -8.22 10.02 21.44
N ALA A 9 -8.60 11.29 21.51
CA ALA A 9 -9.96 11.68 21.88
C ALA A 9 -10.97 11.14 20.86
N SER A 10 -10.71 11.31 19.57
CA SER A 10 -11.56 10.78 18.51
C SER A 10 -11.57 9.26 18.49
N GLU A 11 -10.43 8.61 18.65
CA GLU A 11 -10.36 7.15 18.76
C GLU A 11 -11.15 6.63 19.97
N HIS A 12 -11.08 7.30 21.12
CA HIS A 12 -11.83 6.93 22.31
C HIS A 12 -13.34 7.03 22.07
N LEU A 13 -13.80 8.10 21.45
CA LEU A 13 -15.21 8.25 21.07
C LEU A 13 -15.63 7.17 20.08
N ALA A 14 -14.84 6.93 19.05
CA ALA A 14 -15.08 5.88 18.06
C ALA A 14 -15.24 4.52 18.74
N ARG A 15 -14.38 4.24 19.67
CA ARG A 15 -14.40 3.03 20.48
C ARG A 15 -15.65 2.86 21.31
N ALA A 16 -16.28 3.91 21.77
CA ALA A 16 -17.54 3.86 22.49
C ALA A 16 -18.75 3.66 21.57
N ILE A 17 -18.66 4.11 20.32
CA ILE A 17 -19.76 4.09 19.34
C ILE A 17 -19.76 2.81 18.50
N ILE A 18 -18.58 2.26 18.20
CA ILE A 18 -18.43 1.07 17.36
C ILE A 18 -18.30 -0.15 18.27
N PRO A 19 -19.36 -0.96 18.43
CA PRO A 19 -19.36 -2.07 19.39
C PRO A 19 -18.38 -3.18 19.04
N SER A 20 -18.09 -3.35 17.77
CA SER A 20 -17.33 -4.50 17.27
C SER A 20 -15.86 -4.22 17.08
N TRP A 21 -15.18 -3.39 17.78
CA TRP A 21 -13.72 -3.33 17.97
C TRP A 21 -12.85 -4.22 17.04
N ARG A 22 -13.46 -4.78 15.98
CA ARG A 22 -12.82 -5.74 15.11
C ARG A 22 -11.46 -5.20 14.68
N ILE A 23 -11.39 -3.95 14.24
CA ILE A 23 -10.19 -3.40 13.67
C ILE A 23 -9.08 -3.19 14.70
N SER A 24 -9.33 -2.67 15.88
CA SER A 24 -8.26 -2.43 16.84
C SER A 24 -7.71 -3.70 17.51
N LYS A 25 -8.51 -4.79 17.57
CA LYS A 25 -8.02 -6.12 17.98
C LYS A 25 -7.50 -6.95 16.81
N VAL A 26 -7.70 -6.51 15.62
CA VAL A 26 -7.65 -7.23 14.38
C VAL A 26 -6.43 -6.87 13.57
N HIS A 27 -5.96 -5.67 13.68
CA HIS A 27 -4.60 -5.35 13.33
C HIS A 27 -3.76 -5.83 14.51
N ASN A 28 -2.84 -6.73 14.28
CA ASN A 28 -1.94 -7.25 15.30
C ASN A 28 -1.05 -6.14 15.88
N LEU A 29 -1.66 -5.05 16.38
CA LEU A 29 -0.94 -3.94 17.00
C LEU A 29 -0.06 -4.44 18.14
N ASP A 30 -0.56 -5.42 18.93
CA ASP A 30 0.25 -6.10 19.95
C ASP A 30 1.47 -6.82 19.38
N HIS A 31 1.40 -7.29 18.13
CA HIS A 31 2.57 -7.87 17.46
C HIS A 31 3.58 -6.78 17.12
N PHE A 32 3.13 -5.65 16.58
CA PHE A 32 4.01 -4.52 16.25
C PHE A 32 4.71 -3.97 17.49
N GLU A 33 3.99 -3.80 18.60
CA GLU A 33 4.61 -3.40 19.86
C GLU A 33 5.67 -4.39 20.33
N ARG A 34 5.39 -5.69 20.25
CA ARG A 34 6.35 -6.75 20.64
C ARG A 34 7.61 -6.79 19.79
N VAL A 35 7.52 -6.43 18.52
CA VAL A 35 8.68 -6.36 17.61
C VAL A 35 9.37 -4.99 17.63
N GLY A 36 8.97 -4.12 18.53
CA GLY A 36 9.64 -2.83 18.77
C GLY A 36 9.09 -1.68 17.92
N PHE A 37 7.93 -1.86 17.29
CA PHE A 37 7.28 -0.76 16.59
C PHE A 37 6.57 0.16 17.59
N PRO A 38 6.77 1.47 17.53
CA PRO A 38 6.07 2.42 18.37
C PRO A 38 4.63 2.60 17.84
N VAL A 39 3.74 1.69 18.24
CA VAL A 39 2.31 1.76 17.86
C VAL A 39 1.64 3.00 18.46
N ARG A 40 2.05 3.36 19.68
CA ARG A 40 1.60 4.56 20.40
C ARG A 40 2.78 5.48 20.65
N LEU A 41 2.55 6.77 20.59
CA LEU A 41 3.58 7.79 20.77
C LEU A 41 3.33 8.53 22.10
N ASN A 42 4.41 8.83 22.86
CA ASN A 42 4.30 9.69 24.03
C ASN A 42 4.38 11.17 23.67
N SER A 43 5.05 11.48 22.57
CA SER A 43 5.17 12.85 22.04
C SER A 43 5.23 12.85 20.51
N MET A 44 4.94 13.99 19.90
CA MET A 44 5.07 14.15 18.44
C MET A 44 6.52 14.02 17.97
N ASP A 45 7.50 14.28 18.81
CA ASP A 45 8.93 14.12 18.49
C ASP A 45 9.31 12.66 18.24
N GLU A 46 8.59 11.73 18.86
CA GLU A 46 8.82 10.29 18.66
C GLU A 46 8.44 9.81 17.25
N ILE A 47 7.62 10.56 16.51
CA ILE A 47 7.31 10.23 15.10
C ILE A 47 8.59 10.11 14.29
N GLY A 48 9.60 10.93 14.59
CA GLY A 48 10.90 10.86 13.92
C GLY A 48 11.59 9.50 14.04
N PHE A 49 11.33 8.72 15.11
CA PHE A 49 11.89 7.37 15.25
C PHE A 49 11.31 6.36 14.26
N LEU A 50 10.07 6.57 13.81
CA LEU A 50 9.48 5.73 12.76
C LEU A 50 10.30 5.78 11.48
N LEU A 51 10.81 6.96 11.14
CA LEU A 51 11.66 7.13 9.96
C LEU A 51 12.91 6.26 10.02
N ASP A 52 13.47 6.04 11.21
CA ASP A 52 14.66 5.18 11.39
C ASP A 52 14.31 3.69 11.34
N THR A 53 13.15 3.31 11.88
CA THR A 53 12.76 1.89 12.02
C THR A 53 12.16 1.31 10.74
N MET A 54 11.58 2.16 9.88
CA MET A 54 10.92 1.75 8.64
C MET A 54 11.86 1.76 7.43
N GLN A 55 13.14 1.49 7.64
CA GLN A 55 14.11 1.48 6.55
C GLN A 55 14.07 0.16 5.78
N GLU A 56 13.69 0.26 4.51
CA GLU A 56 13.88 -0.83 3.56
C GLU A 56 15.37 -0.98 3.23
N ASN A 57 15.89 -2.19 3.21
CA ASN A 57 17.30 -2.48 2.93
C ASN A 57 17.54 -3.31 1.66
N ARG A 58 16.49 -3.61 0.91
CA ARG A 58 16.53 -4.47 -0.28
C ARG A 58 16.67 -3.66 -1.59
N TYR A 59 17.60 -2.69 -1.60
CA TYR A 59 17.84 -1.83 -2.75
C TYR A 59 18.00 -2.60 -4.07
N HIS A 60 18.85 -3.63 -4.06
CA HIS A 60 19.16 -4.43 -5.25
C HIS A 60 17.93 -5.15 -5.78
N LYS A 61 17.07 -5.65 -4.90
CA LYS A 61 15.81 -6.27 -5.30
C LYS A 61 14.96 -5.33 -6.14
N TYR A 62 14.69 -4.13 -5.66
CA TYR A 62 13.85 -3.17 -6.38
C TYR A 62 14.51 -2.67 -7.66
N MET A 63 15.83 -2.51 -7.64
CA MET A 63 16.62 -2.18 -8.84
C MET A 63 16.52 -3.30 -9.89
N ASP A 64 16.49 -4.55 -9.47
CA ASP A 64 16.34 -5.72 -10.34
C ASP A 64 14.91 -5.85 -10.85
N GLU A 65 13.90 -5.64 -10.00
CA GLU A 65 12.49 -5.61 -10.41
C GLU A 65 12.23 -4.58 -11.50
N LEU A 66 12.83 -3.39 -11.37
CA LEU A 66 12.71 -2.30 -12.35
C LEU A 66 13.54 -2.53 -13.62
N ASP A 67 14.42 -3.52 -13.63
CA ASP A 67 15.47 -3.71 -14.65
C ASP A 67 16.36 -2.47 -14.83
N GLY A 68 16.62 -1.74 -13.75
CA GLY A 68 17.34 -0.48 -13.74
C GLY A 68 16.43 0.75 -13.80
N LEU A 69 17.02 1.91 -14.07
CA LEU A 69 16.35 3.20 -14.12
C LEU A 69 16.75 3.97 -15.38
N THR A 70 15.82 4.70 -15.97
CA THR A 70 16.11 5.74 -16.97
C THR A 70 16.65 7.00 -16.28
N SER A 71 17.19 7.95 -17.04
CA SER A 71 17.62 9.23 -16.49
C SER A 71 16.46 10.02 -15.86
N GLU A 72 15.29 10.01 -16.47
CA GLU A 72 14.09 10.68 -15.94
C GLU A 72 13.61 10.02 -14.63
N GLU A 73 13.69 8.70 -14.53
CA GLU A 73 13.35 7.96 -13.32
C GLU A 73 14.36 8.26 -12.19
N VAL A 74 15.64 8.40 -12.51
CA VAL A 74 16.68 8.85 -11.57
C VAL A 74 16.37 10.26 -11.07
N ASP A 75 16.03 11.18 -11.96
CA ASP A 75 15.67 12.56 -11.58
C ASP A 75 14.44 12.60 -10.67
N SER A 76 13.42 11.78 -10.95
CA SER A 76 12.23 11.64 -10.10
C SER A 76 12.58 11.15 -8.71
N ILE A 77 13.40 10.12 -8.59
CA ILE A 77 13.86 9.56 -7.30
C ILE A 77 14.69 10.60 -6.54
N ASN A 78 15.59 11.32 -7.21
CA ASN A 78 16.41 12.36 -6.62
C ASN A 78 15.55 13.52 -6.10
N ALA A 79 14.54 13.95 -6.85
CA ALA A 79 13.59 14.98 -6.44
C ALA A 79 12.84 14.57 -5.16
N VAL A 80 12.33 13.34 -5.10
CA VAL A 80 11.70 12.79 -3.89
C VAL A 80 12.69 12.73 -2.72
N GLY A 81 13.94 12.36 -2.97
CA GLY A 81 14.99 12.37 -1.95
C GLY A 81 15.22 13.76 -1.35
N VAL A 82 15.28 14.80 -2.19
CA VAL A 82 15.39 16.20 -1.75
C VAL A 82 14.16 16.62 -0.93
N ASP A 83 12.96 16.31 -1.43
CA ASP A 83 11.72 16.65 -0.73
C ASP A 83 11.62 15.97 0.63
N LEU A 84 12.03 14.70 0.72
CA LEU A 84 12.01 13.97 1.98
C LEU A 84 12.99 14.55 3.01
N VAL A 85 14.17 15.00 2.57
CA VAL A 85 15.11 15.71 3.46
C VAL A 85 14.52 17.03 3.93
N ARG A 86 13.90 17.82 3.05
CA ARG A 86 13.21 19.08 3.39
C ARG A 86 12.04 18.85 4.35
N PHE A 87 11.23 17.82 4.11
CA PHE A 87 10.17 17.40 5.02
C PHE A 87 10.71 17.14 6.43
N GLN A 88 11.79 16.36 6.53
CA GLN A 88 12.41 16.07 7.83
C GLN A 88 12.96 17.32 8.50
N GLN A 89 13.58 18.22 7.74
CA GLN A 89 14.06 19.50 8.26
C GLN A 89 12.92 20.40 8.74
N MET A 90 11.75 20.34 8.09
CA MET A 90 10.58 21.15 8.46
C MET A 90 9.91 20.64 9.75
N TYR A 91 9.79 19.33 9.93
CA TYR A 91 9.01 18.74 11.03
C TYR A 91 9.85 18.16 12.18
N PHE A 92 11.13 17.85 11.95
CA PHE A 92 12.01 17.16 12.91
C PHE A 92 13.32 17.91 13.10
N HIS A 93 13.25 19.19 13.49
CA HIS A 93 14.41 20.10 13.61
C HIS A 93 15.54 19.58 14.52
N SER A 94 15.22 18.78 15.55
CA SER A 94 16.18 18.23 16.50
C SER A 94 16.98 17.05 15.97
N ARG A 95 16.65 16.55 14.78
CA ARG A 95 17.24 15.34 14.21
C ARG A 95 18.00 15.64 12.92
N LYS A 96 19.09 14.91 12.73
CA LYS A 96 19.77 14.91 11.43
C LYS A 96 18.87 14.17 10.42
N PRO A 97 18.54 14.78 9.29
CA PRO A 97 17.77 14.10 8.25
C PRO A 97 18.47 12.85 7.74
N ILE A 98 17.70 11.80 7.50
CA ILE A 98 18.13 10.59 6.84
C ILE A 98 17.63 10.57 5.39
N LEU A 99 18.36 9.85 4.54
CA LEU A 99 18.01 9.67 3.15
C LEU A 99 17.75 8.17 2.85
N PRO A 100 16.52 7.69 3.01
CA PRO A 100 16.20 6.27 2.89
C PRO A 100 16.01 5.84 1.42
N ILE A 101 17.08 5.82 0.63
CA ILE A 101 17.05 5.55 -0.81
C ILE A 101 16.37 4.21 -1.13
N SER A 102 16.62 3.15 -0.35
CA SER A 102 15.98 1.86 -0.59
C SER A 102 14.47 1.91 -0.41
N THR A 103 13.99 2.65 0.59
CA THR A 103 12.55 2.85 0.82
C THR A 103 11.93 3.71 -0.28
N ILE A 104 12.62 4.77 -0.72
CA ILE A 104 12.19 5.60 -1.84
C ILE A 104 12.09 4.74 -3.11
N LEU A 105 13.08 3.90 -3.40
CA LEU A 105 13.08 3.01 -4.57
C LEU A 105 11.97 1.97 -4.50
N SER A 106 11.66 1.44 -3.32
CA SER A 106 10.51 0.54 -3.10
C SER A 106 9.18 1.21 -3.45
N CYS A 107 8.96 2.43 -2.95
CA CYS A 107 7.77 3.22 -3.27
C CYS A 107 7.72 3.62 -4.75
N PHE A 108 8.88 3.95 -5.34
CA PHE A 108 8.97 4.21 -6.77
C PHE A 108 8.60 2.98 -7.60
N SER A 109 9.08 1.79 -7.23
CA SER A 109 8.70 0.53 -7.88
C SER A 109 7.19 0.31 -7.83
N LEU A 110 6.55 0.56 -6.68
CA LEU A 110 5.10 0.51 -6.56
C LEU A 110 4.40 1.52 -7.47
N TYR A 111 4.84 2.78 -7.44
CA TYR A 111 4.30 3.85 -8.29
C TYR A 111 4.39 3.49 -9.78
N GLN A 112 5.54 2.96 -10.23
CA GLN A 112 5.73 2.52 -11.62
C GLN A 112 4.79 1.37 -11.98
N LYS A 113 4.60 0.38 -11.10
CA LYS A 113 3.66 -0.72 -11.31
C LYS A 113 2.23 -0.20 -11.50
N ILE A 114 1.82 0.77 -10.69
CA ILE A 114 0.51 1.40 -10.83
C ILE A 114 0.40 2.09 -12.20
N CYS A 115 1.37 2.92 -12.55
CA CYS A 115 1.39 3.67 -13.82
C CYS A 115 1.41 2.77 -15.06
N GLU A 116 2.13 1.65 -15.00
CA GLU A 116 2.18 0.71 -16.12
C GLU A 116 0.93 -0.16 -16.23
N SER A 117 0.29 -0.47 -15.09
CA SER A 117 -0.94 -1.26 -15.05
C SER A 117 -2.15 -0.47 -15.50
N LEU A 118 -2.23 0.80 -15.13
CA LEU A 118 -3.33 1.69 -15.44
C LEU A 118 -2.83 3.12 -15.68
N PRO A 119 -2.28 3.43 -16.85
CA PRO A 119 -1.60 4.71 -17.13
C PRO A 119 -2.46 5.96 -16.92
N ALA A 120 -3.77 5.83 -17.01
CA ALA A 120 -4.72 6.94 -16.90
C ALA A 120 -5.52 6.94 -15.59
N PHE A 121 -4.99 6.34 -14.51
CA PHE A 121 -5.69 6.35 -13.24
C PHE A 121 -5.82 7.78 -12.68
N GLU A 122 -6.95 8.03 -12.03
CA GLU A 122 -7.28 9.32 -11.44
C GLU A 122 -7.49 9.22 -9.93
N ARG A 123 -7.94 8.05 -9.45
CA ARG A 123 -8.32 7.83 -8.04
C ARG A 123 -7.68 6.57 -7.50
N ILE A 124 -7.02 6.71 -6.38
CA ILE A 124 -6.30 5.62 -5.73
C ILE A 124 -6.67 5.52 -4.24
N LEU A 125 -6.89 4.31 -3.78
CA LEU A 125 -7.00 3.96 -2.36
C LEU A 125 -5.77 3.17 -1.95
N GLU A 126 -5.08 3.64 -0.91
CA GLU A 126 -3.98 2.91 -0.27
C GLU A 126 -4.36 2.52 1.15
N VAL A 127 -4.18 1.24 1.49
CA VAL A 127 -4.45 0.73 2.84
C VAL A 127 -3.14 0.31 3.49
N GLY A 128 -2.86 0.89 4.66
CA GLY A 128 -1.60 0.71 5.38
C GLY A 128 -0.40 1.33 4.65
N PRO A 129 -0.40 2.66 4.44
CA PRO A 129 0.66 3.35 3.68
C PRO A 129 2.06 3.28 4.31
N GLY A 130 2.21 2.76 5.53
CA GLY A 130 3.46 2.76 6.26
C GLY A 130 3.97 4.19 6.49
N CYS A 131 5.15 4.54 5.97
CA CYS A 131 5.66 5.92 6.09
C CYS A 131 4.96 6.93 5.16
N GLY A 132 4.02 6.50 4.31
CA GLY A 132 3.29 7.40 3.40
C GLY A 132 4.12 7.92 2.22
N TYR A 133 5.24 7.30 1.87
CA TYR A 133 6.15 7.84 0.86
C TYR A 133 5.61 7.81 -0.57
N LEU A 134 4.56 7.04 -0.84
CA LEU A 134 3.89 7.08 -2.13
C LEU A 134 3.33 8.48 -2.42
N SER A 135 2.97 9.25 -1.38
CA SER A 135 2.50 10.64 -1.48
C SER A 135 3.49 11.54 -2.25
N PHE A 136 4.80 11.34 -2.06
CA PHE A 136 5.83 12.14 -2.74
C PHE A 136 5.85 11.93 -4.26
N PHE A 137 5.46 10.76 -4.75
CA PHE A 137 5.32 10.49 -6.18
C PHE A 137 3.96 10.94 -6.70
N LEU A 138 2.89 10.71 -5.94
CA LEU A 138 1.52 11.02 -6.34
C LEU A 138 1.23 12.52 -6.40
N LYS A 139 1.86 13.35 -5.55
CA LYS A 139 1.64 14.80 -5.55
C LYS A 139 1.87 15.47 -6.92
N ASN A 140 2.72 14.85 -7.76
CA ASN A 140 3.05 15.33 -9.09
C ASN A 140 2.36 14.53 -10.21
N HIS A 141 1.48 13.57 -9.87
CA HIS A 141 0.78 12.79 -10.87
C HIS A 141 -0.31 13.61 -11.54
N LYS A 142 -0.15 13.88 -12.83
CA LYS A 142 -0.96 14.88 -13.58
C LYS A 142 -2.47 14.61 -13.58
N ASN A 143 -2.84 13.32 -13.57
CA ASN A 143 -4.23 12.92 -13.69
C ASN A 143 -4.89 12.66 -12.31
N LEU A 144 -4.14 12.78 -11.21
CA LEU A 144 -4.66 12.48 -9.89
C LEU A 144 -5.79 13.43 -9.51
N LYS A 145 -6.96 12.85 -9.22
CA LYS A 145 -8.14 13.57 -8.72
C LYS A 145 -8.42 13.26 -7.25
N ASN A 146 -8.06 12.05 -6.80
CA ASN A 146 -8.21 11.69 -5.41
C ASN A 146 -7.21 10.60 -5.01
N TYR A 147 -6.56 10.81 -3.87
CA TYR A 147 -5.74 9.85 -3.18
C TYR A 147 -6.28 9.67 -1.76
N SER A 148 -6.88 8.53 -1.50
CA SER A 148 -7.41 8.17 -0.18
C SER A 148 -6.48 7.17 0.50
N GLN A 149 -6.23 7.39 1.79
CA GLN A 149 -5.45 6.50 2.63
C GLN A 149 -6.27 6.01 3.81
N ILE A 150 -6.08 4.75 4.21
CA ILE A 150 -6.64 4.19 5.44
C ILE A 150 -5.48 3.68 6.30
N GLU A 151 -5.45 4.11 7.57
CA GLU A 151 -4.45 3.67 8.54
C GLU A 151 -5.08 3.33 9.89
N ALA A 152 -4.60 2.25 10.50
CA ALA A 152 -5.10 1.79 11.79
C ALA A 152 -4.18 2.12 12.97
N CYS A 153 -2.90 2.29 12.71
CA CYS A 153 -1.88 2.53 13.72
C CYS A 153 -1.70 4.03 13.98
N GLU A 154 -1.84 4.47 15.23
CA GLU A 154 -1.71 5.89 15.64
C GLU A 154 -0.43 6.53 15.14
N SER A 155 0.70 5.87 15.35
CA SER A 155 2.01 6.44 15.00
C SER A 155 2.18 6.64 13.50
N PHE A 156 1.76 5.66 12.70
CA PHE A 156 1.79 5.77 11.24
C PHE A 156 0.78 6.80 10.75
N TYR A 157 -0.43 6.82 11.32
CA TYR A 157 -1.44 7.81 10.98
C TYR A 157 -0.92 9.24 11.15
N LEU A 158 -0.27 9.52 12.29
CA LEU A 158 0.28 10.82 12.57
C LEU A 158 1.44 11.18 11.65
N LEU A 159 2.35 10.23 11.35
CA LEU A 159 3.42 10.45 10.39
C LEU A 159 2.87 10.74 8.98
N GLN A 160 1.93 9.92 8.52
CA GLN A 160 1.29 10.07 7.21
C GLN A 160 0.55 11.41 7.10
N SER A 161 -0.10 11.87 8.17
CA SER A 161 -0.76 13.20 8.19
C SER A 161 0.24 14.33 8.00
N LEU A 162 1.45 14.24 8.59
CA LEU A 162 2.52 15.21 8.35
C LEU A 162 3.04 15.14 6.89
N VAL A 163 3.25 13.93 6.38
CA VAL A 163 3.70 13.72 4.99
C VAL A 163 2.67 14.26 4.00
N ASN A 164 1.39 13.96 4.20
CA ASN A 164 0.33 14.42 3.32
C ASN A 164 0.14 15.93 3.38
N SER A 165 0.24 16.52 4.57
CA SER A 165 0.24 17.97 4.75
C SER A 165 1.39 18.63 3.98
N TYR A 166 2.58 18.04 4.01
CA TYR A 166 3.72 18.53 3.23
C TYR A 166 3.54 18.36 1.72
N CYS A 167 2.97 17.22 1.28
CA CYS A 167 2.86 16.89 -0.15
C CYS A 167 1.69 17.60 -0.83
N PHE A 168 0.56 17.77 -0.15
CA PHE A 168 -0.71 18.22 -0.74
C PHE A 168 -1.20 19.55 -0.19
N ASP A 169 -0.59 20.06 0.89
CA ASP A 169 -0.92 21.36 1.50
C ASP A 169 -2.43 21.53 1.77
N TRP A 170 -3.06 22.60 1.35
CA TRP A 170 -4.48 22.88 1.52
C TRP A 170 -5.43 21.89 0.79
N LYS A 171 -4.92 21.06 -0.12
CA LYS A 171 -5.67 19.99 -0.80
C LYS A 171 -5.70 18.69 0.01
N PHE A 172 -5.12 18.68 1.20
CA PHE A 172 -5.12 17.54 2.12
C PHE A 172 -6.22 17.69 3.15
N ASN A 173 -7.03 16.65 3.29
CA ASN A 173 -8.11 16.56 4.27
C ASN A 173 -7.87 15.39 5.24
N GLU A 174 -7.54 15.72 6.47
CA GLU A 174 -7.36 14.78 7.56
C GLU A 174 -8.72 14.51 8.23
N LYS A 175 -9.08 13.23 8.40
CA LYS A 175 -10.43 12.78 8.80
C LYS A 175 -10.51 12.19 10.21
N ALA A 176 -9.50 12.34 11.08
CA ALA A 176 -9.53 11.71 12.40
C ALA A 176 -10.59 12.28 13.33
N GLU A 177 -10.92 13.56 13.21
CA GLU A 177 -11.87 14.18 14.11
C GLU A 177 -13.25 13.54 13.99
N LEU A 178 -13.82 13.17 15.14
CA LEU A 178 -15.21 12.78 15.30
C LEU A 178 -15.98 13.96 15.87
N ASP A 179 -17.00 14.38 15.17
CA ASP A 179 -18.01 15.23 15.77
C ASP A 179 -19.06 14.40 16.52
N ASN A 180 -19.84 15.07 17.37
CA ASN A 180 -20.89 14.43 18.18
C ASN A 180 -22.06 13.89 17.32
N SER A 181 -22.09 14.20 16.02
CA SER A 181 -23.10 13.73 15.07
C SER A 181 -22.68 12.45 14.34
N TYR A 182 -21.44 12.00 14.52
CA TYR A 182 -20.92 10.84 13.82
C TYR A 182 -21.66 9.56 14.24
N LYS A 183 -22.36 9.00 13.31
CA LYS A 183 -22.94 7.65 13.44
C LYS A 183 -22.05 6.71 12.67
N ALA A 184 -21.31 5.86 13.37
CA ALA A 184 -20.53 4.82 12.73
C ALA A 184 -21.49 3.90 11.96
N ALA A 185 -21.39 3.91 10.63
CA ALA A 185 -21.95 2.83 9.85
C ALA A 185 -21.09 1.59 10.16
N ASP A 186 -21.69 0.59 10.76
CA ASP A 186 -21.02 -0.68 11.00
C ASP A 186 -20.93 -1.43 9.67
N ILE A 187 -19.82 -1.27 8.97
CA ILE A 187 -19.59 -1.91 7.68
C ILE A 187 -19.57 -3.43 7.78
N PHE A 188 -19.38 -3.93 8.99
CA PHE A 188 -19.01 -5.31 9.24
C PHE A 188 -20.19 -6.19 9.65
N HIS A 189 -21.33 -5.58 9.96
CA HIS A 189 -22.52 -6.33 10.38
C HIS A 189 -23.58 -6.52 9.29
N GLU A 190 -23.43 -5.88 8.13
CA GLU A 190 -24.50 -5.83 7.14
C GLU A 190 -24.37 -6.82 5.98
N ALA A 191 -23.51 -7.81 6.07
CA ALA A 191 -23.56 -8.90 5.08
C ALA A 191 -24.91 -9.65 5.08
N ASP A 192 -25.74 -9.47 6.13
CA ASP A 192 -26.98 -10.23 6.32
C ASP A 192 -28.24 -9.39 6.60
N SER A 193 -28.19 -8.06 6.58
CA SER A 193 -29.41 -7.27 6.78
C SER A 193 -29.63 -6.24 5.68
N GLU A 194 -30.71 -6.43 4.93
CA GLU A 194 -31.28 -5.47 3.99
C GLU A 194 -31.88 -4.25 4.73
N THR A 195 -31.06 -3.50 5.47
CA THR A 195 -31.50 -2.23 6.02
C THR A 195 -31.25 -1.14 4.98
N GLU A 196 -32.32 -0.72 4.32
CA GLU A 196 -32.35 0.47 3.47
C GLU A 196 -31.87 1.69 4.27
N PHE A 197 -30.64 2.13 4.03
CA PHE A 197 -30.16 3.45 4.45
C PHE A 197 -30.70 4.50 3.47
N SER A 198 -31.92 4.96 3.70
CA SER A 198 -32.49 6.10 2.96
C SER A 198 -32.01 7.42 3.55
N HIS A 199 -30.74 7.72 3.41
CA HIS A 199 -30.28 9.10 3.49
C HIS A 199 -29.49 9.37 2.23
N GLU A 200 -30.04 10.22 1.36
CA GLU A 200 -29.27 10.90 0.33
C GLU A 200 -28.11 11.65 1.03
N ILE A 201 -26.99 10.98 1.15
CA ILE A 201 -25.76 11.67 1.50
C ILE A 201 -25.35 12.37 0.20
N VAL A 202 -25.63 13.66 0.13
CA VAL A 202 -24.96 14.54 -0.82
C VAL A 202 -23.48 14.40 -0.49
N LEU A 203 -22.77 13.57 -1.27
CA LEU A 203 -21.32 13.49 -1.18
C LEU A 203 -20.83 14.91 -1.43
N PRO A 204 -20.08 15.52 -0.48
CA PRO A 204 -19.46 16.79 -0.76
C PRO A 204 -18.68 16.63 -2.06
N GLN A 205 -18.74 17.60 -2.96
CA GLN A 205 -17.87 17.61 -4.13
C GLN A 205 -16.46 17.55 -3.58
N ILE A 206 -15.77 16.43 -3.84
CA ILE A 206 -14.44 16.17 -3.28
C ILE A 206 -13.50 17.08 -4.05
N GLU A 207 -13.25 18.26 -3.52
CA GLU A 207 -12.17 19.15 -3.96
C GLU A 207 -10.82 18.71 -3.40
N ASP A 208 -10.86 17.83 -2.39
CA ASP A 208 -9.67 17.34 -1.71
C ASP A 208 -8.91 16.35 -2.58
N LEU A 209 -7.68 16.69 -2.90
CA LEU A 209 -6.80 15.81 -3.69
C LEU A 209 -6.30 14.61 -2.87
N CYS A 210 -6.10 14.79 -1.56
CA CYS A 210 -5.66 13.76 -0.64
C CYS A 210 -6.57 13.71 0.60
N GLU A 211 -7.03 12.52 0.94
CA GLU A 211 -7.85 12.27 2.12
C GLU A 211 -7.23 11.15 2.96
N HIS A 212 -7.19 11.34 4.27
CA HIS A 212 -6.62 10.38 5.19
C HIS A 212 -7.63 9.94 6.24
N PHE A 213 -8.00 8.66 6.20
CA PHE A 213 -9.02 8.03 7.02
C PHE A 213 -8.38 7.17 8.11
N PRO A 214 -8.71 7.41 9.39
CA PRO A 214 -8.41 6.44 10.43
C PRO A 214 -9.34 5.23 10.32
N TRP A 215 -9.01 4.15 11.01
CA TRP A 215 -9.80 2.92 10.97
C TRP A 215 -11.30 3.11 11.30
N TRP A 216 -11.64 4.08 12.15
CA TRP A 216 -13.05 4.34 12.50
C TRP A 216 -13.84 5.11 11.44
N LYS A 217 -13.18 5.57 10.41
CA LYS A 217 -13.79 6.26 9.27
C LYS A 217 -13.86 5.39 7.99
N ILE A 218 -13.52 4.11 8.07
CA ILE A 218 -13.61 3.17 6.95
C ILE A 218 -15.00 3.19 6.30
N GLY A 219 -16.08 3.39 7.08
CA GLY A 219 -17.43 3.51 6.58
C GLY A 219 -17.64 4.61 5.55
N GLU A 220 -16.90 5.71 5.65
CA GLU A 220 -16.95 6.77 4.65
C GLU A 220 -16.36 6.33 3.31
N VAL A 221 -15.28 5.54 3.36
CA VAL A 221 -14.69 4.94 2.16
C VAL A 221 -15.61 3.88 1.56
N ALA A 222 -16.24 3.05 2.40
CA ALA A 222 -17.15 1.99 1.96
C ALA A 222 -18.43 2.48 1.26
N LYS A 223 -18.78 3.75 1.39
CA LYS A 223 -19.89 4.38 0.66
C LYS A 223 -19.55 4.77 -0.77
N ARG A 224 -18.31 4.59 -1.19
CA ARG A 224 -17.78 5.00 -2.51
C ARG A 224 -17.77 3.84 -3.49
N ASP A 225 -18.94 3.37 -3.89
CA ASP A 225 -19.06 2.25 -4.82
C ASP A 225 -18.41 2.57 -6.17
N ASP A 226 -17.61 1.62 -6.69
CA ASP A 226 -16.93 1.74 -7.98
C ASP A 226 -16.22 3.09 -8.20
N PHE A 227 -15.56 3.59 -7.16
CA PHE A 227 -14.99 4.93 -7.16
C PHE A 227 -13.50 4.96 -7.52
N TYR A 228 -12.71 3.99 -7.05
CA TYR A 228 -11.26 3.98 -7.23
C TYR A 228 -10.84 3.23 -8.48
N ASP A 229 -9.89 3.80 -9.21
CA ASP A 229 -9.25 3.14 -10.34
C ASP A 229 -8.21 2.13 -9.86
N VAL A 230 -7.56 2.45 -8.75
CA VAL A 230 -6.51 1.62 -8.12
C VAL A 230 -6.81 1.45 -6.65
N VAL A 231 -6.69 0.22 -6.17
CA VAL A 231 -6.57 -0.10 -4.75
C VAL A 231 -5.20 -0.72 -4.53
N THR A 232 -4.48 -0.30 -3.50
CA THR A 232 -3.18 -0.87 -3.16
C THR A 232 -3.04 -1.09 -1.65
N SER A 233 -2.29 -2.13 -1.31
CA SER A 233 -1.98 -2.47 0.08
C SER A 233 -0.60 -3.11 0.12
N ASN A 234 0.34 -2.47 0.81
CA ASN A 234 1.74 -2.86 0.80
C ASN A 234 2.16 -3.42 2.14
N ALA A 235 2.67 -4.66 2.11
CA ALA A 235 3.28 -5.34 3.26
C ALA A 235 2.37 -5.54 4.48
N ASN A 236 1.04 -5.34 4.37
CA ASN A 236 0.15 -5.39 5.52
C ASN A 236 -0.94 -6.47 5.47
N LEU A 237 -1.31 -6.99 4.29
CA LEU A 237 -2.40 -7.98 4.21
C LEU A 237 -2.11 -9.27 4.98
N LEU A 238 -0.84 -9.68 5.08
CA LEU A 238 -0.42 -10.83 5.89
C LEU A 238 -0.37 -10.51 7.40
N GLU A 239 -0.45 -9.24 7.76
CA GLU A 239 -0.43 -8.77 9.15
C GLU A 239 -1.82 -8.64 9.73
N PHE A 240 -2.85 -8.60 8.87
CA PHE A 240 -4.23 -8.59 9.31
C PHE A 240 -4.61 -9.95 9.88
N ASN A 241 -5.40 -9.95 10.95
CA ASN A 241 -6.10 -11.17 11.26
C ASN A 241 -7.21 -11.44 10.23
N ILE A 242 -7.70 -12.68 10.20
CA ILE A 242 -8.62 -13.15 9.17
C ILE A 242 -9.90 -12.31 9.07
N PRO A 243 -10.59 -11.93 10.17
CA PRO A 243 -11.77 -11.08 10.06
C PRO A 243 -11.49 -9.74 9.40
N ALA A 244 -10.42 -9.02 9.78
CA ALA A 244 -10.08 -7.75 9.14
C ALA A 244 -9.73 -7.91 7.67
N LEU A 245 -8.95 -8.93 7.35
CA LEU A 245 -8.61 -9.20 5.94
C LEU A 245 -9.89 -9.41 5.11
N ASN A 246 -10.86 -10.17 5.62
CA ASN A 246 -12.13 -10.37 4.95
C ASN A 246 -12.88 -9.06 4.71
N ASP A 247 -12.93 -8.22 5.74
CA ASP A 247 -13.60 -6.93 5.69
C ASP A 247 -12.92 -5.99 4.67
N TYR A 248 -11.59 -5.93 4.67
CA TYR A 248 -10.86 -5.16 3.66
C TYR A 248 -11.03 -5.73 2.23
N LEU A 249 -11.04 -7.03 2.04
CA LEU A 249 -11.28 -7.62 0.72
C LEU A 249 -12.70 -7.31 0.20
N ASN A 250 -13.72 -7.32 1.07
CA ASN A 250 -15.05 -6.85 0.73
C ASN A 250 -15.06 -5.37 0.36
N LEU A 251 -14.39 -4.53 1.18
CA LEU A 251 -14.24 -3.11 0.88
C LEU A 251 -13.61 -2.90 -0.50
N PHE A 252 -12.46 -3.54 -0.76
CA PHE A 252 -11.74 -3.39 -2.02
C PHE A 252 -12.61 -3.78 -3.23
N ARG A 253 -13.36 -4.90 -3.11
CA ARG A 253 -14.27 -5.32 -4.15
C ARG A 253 -15.38 -4.29 -4.41
N LYS A 254 -15.91 -3.68 -3.35
CA LYS A 254 -16.99 -2.70 -3.45
C LYS A 254 -16.51 -1.40 -4.09
N VAL A 255 -15.39 -0.85 -3.62
CA VAL A 255 -14.94 0.50 -3.98
C VAL A 255 -14.10 0.57 -5.26
N LEU A 256 -13.50 -0.56 -5.68
CA LEU A 256 -12.72 -0.63 -6.91
C LEU A 256 -13.66 -0.59 -8.11
N LYS A 257 -13.37 0.22 -9.12
CA LYS A 257 -14.10 0.23 -10.41
C LYS A 257 -14.00 -1.11 -11.12
N PRO A 258 -14.97 -1.47 -11.97
CA PRO A 258 -14.91 -2.69 -12.79
C PRO A 258 -13.66 -2.77 -13.69
N GLY A 259 -13.21 -1.64 -14.24
CA GLY A 259 -11.96 -1.55 -15.02
C GLY A 259 -10.69 -1.28 -14.21
N GLY A 260 -10.83 -1.22 -12.88
CA GLY A 260 -9.73 -0.89 -11.98
C GLY A 260 -8.85 -2.08 -11.63
N VAL A 261 -7.75 -1.80 -10.95
CA VAL A 261 -6.74 -2.79 -10.54
C VAL A 261 -6.49 -2.78 -9.03
N PHE A 262 -6.32 -3.95 -8.46
CA PHE A 262 -5.89 -4.14 -7.07
C PHE A 262 -4.45 -4.65 -7.05
N LEU A 263 -3.53 -3.82 -6.60
CA LEU A 263 -2.10 -4.14 -6.52
C LEU A 263 -1.73 -4.44 -5.07
N VAL A 264 -1.15 -5.61 -4.86
CA VAL A 264 -0.68 -6.10 -3.56
C VAL A 264 0.82 -6.27 -3.59
N GLN A 265 1.50 -5.68 -2.62
CA GLN A 265 2.88 -6.01 -2.32
C GLN A 265 2.93 -6.64 -0.92
N CYS A 266 3.30 -7.92 -0.85
CA CYS A 266 3.40 -8.66 0.40
C CYS A 266 4.85 -8.96 0.74
N THR A 267 5.27 -8.61 1.96
CA THR A 267 6.60 -8.90 2.48
C THR A 267 6.50 -9.85 3.67
N GLY A 268 7.04 -11.07 3.51
CA GLY A 268 7.28 -11.99 4.61
C GLY A 268 6.04 -12.56 5.32
N GLY A 269 6.28 -13.48 6.25
CA GLY A 269 5.26 -14.04 7.10
C GLY A 269 4.83 -13.03 8.17
N GLY A 270 3.63 -12.51 8.04
CA GLY A 270 3.06 -11.61 9.03
C GLY A 270 2.46 -12.33 10.23
N GLY A 271 2.15 -11.57 11.27
CA GLY A 271 1.52 -12.07 12.49
C GLY A 271 0.09 -12.60 12.32
N GLY A 272 -0.50 -12.50 11.11
CA GLY A 272 -1.87 -12.96 10.82
C GLY A 272 -2.04 -14.46 10.66
N GLY A 273 -0.94 -15.23 10.66
CA GLY A 273 -0.98 -16.70 10.60
C GLY A 273 -1.32 -17.28 9.22
N LEU A 274 -1.44 -16.47 8.18
CA LEU A 274 -1.65 -16.92 6.80
C LEU A 274 -0.32 -17.11 6.07
N THR A 275 -0.25 -18.18 5.26
CA THR A 275 0.77 -18.30 4.22
C THR A 275 0.40 -17.42 3.02
N ILE A 276 1.38 -17.16 2.15
CA ILE A 276 1.14 -16.42 0.90
C ILE A 276 0.09 -17.13 0.05
N ASP A 277 0.16 -18.47 -0.05
CA ASP A 277 -0.82 -19.25 -0.80
C ASP A 277 -2.24 -19.10 -0.25
N GLN A 278 -2.38 -19.10 1.07
CA GLN A 278 -3.67 -18.90 1.72
C GLN A 278 -4.20 -17.49 1.49
N LEU A 279 -3.33 -16.47 1.46
CA LEU A 279 -3.71 -15.11 1.12
C LEU A 279 -4.19 -15.02 -0.34
N ILE A 280 -3.43 -15.57 -1.29
CA ILE A 280 -3.79 -15.58 -2.71
C ILE A 280 -5.14 -16.28 -2.92
N GLN A 281 -5.33 -17.44 -2.28
CA GLN A 281 -6.60 -18.17 -2.36
C GLN A 281 -7.75 -17.33 -1.79
N ARG A 282 -7.54 -16.68 -0.66
CA ARG A 282 -8.56 -15.82 -0.03
C ARG A 282 -8.93 -14.63 -0.90
N ILE A 283 -7.96 -13.94 -1.47
CA ILE A 283 -8.21 -12.85 -2.42
C ILE A 283 -9.07 -13.36 -3.59
N SER A 284 -8.76 -14.56 -4.11
CA SER A 284 -9.55 -15.18 -5.18
C SER A 284 -10.97 -15.55 -4.73
N ASP A 285 -11.15 -16.02 -3.50
CA ASP A 285 -12.47 -16.36 -2.94
C ASP A 285 -13.37 -15.11 -2.81
N TYR A 286 -12.78 -13.94 -2.61
CA TYR A 286 -13.49 -12.65 -2.60
C TYR A 286 -13.75 -12.07 -3.99
N GLY A 287 -13.52 -12.84 -5.05
CA GLY A 287 -13.95 -12.49 -6.41
C GLY A 287 -12.89 -11.80 -7.26
N PHE A 288 -11.64 -11.73 -6.79
CA PHE A 288 -10.55 -11.19 -7.58
C PHE A 288 -9.86 -12.26 -8.44
N THR A 289 -9.50 -11.89 -9.66
CA THR A 289 -8.70 -12.73 -10.55
C THR A 289 -7.28 -12.17 -10.60
N PRO A 290 -6.25 -12.98 -10.32
CA PRO A 290 -4.87 -12.56 -10.50
C PRO A 290 -4.53 -12.42 -11.98
N LEU A 291 -3.90 -11.31 -12.35
CA LEU A 291 -3.33 -11.10 -13.68
C LEU A 291 -1.85 -11.39 -13.72
N ILE A 292 -1.13 -10.97 -12.69
CA ILE A 292 0.33 -11.03 -12.63
C ILE A 292 0.74 -11.37 -11.22
N PHE A 293 1.66 -12.33 -11.10
CA PHE A 293 2.42 -12.57 -9.87
C PHE A 293 3.89 -12.28 -10.12
N MET A 294 4.51 -11.59 -9.18
CA MET A 294 5.95 -11.41 -9.11
C MET A 294 6.45 -12.14 -7.85
N LEU A 295 7.27 -13.15 -8.05
CA LEU A 295 7.83 -13.96 -6.98
C LEU A 295 9.21 -13.46 -6.62
N GLU A 296 9.45 -13.23 -5.32
CA GLU A 296 10.76 -12.86 -4.78
C GLU A 296 11.51 -14.11 -4.28
N GLY A 297 12.84 -14.08 -4.34
CA GLY A 297 13.71 -15.12 -3.74
C GLY A 297 14.18 -16.17 -4.69
N ILE A 298 13.67 -16.22 -5.91
CA ILE A 298 14.30 -16.99 -6.98
C ILE A 298 15.10 -16.02 -7.82
N ASN A 299 16.41 -16.23 -7.92
CA ASN A 299 17.21 -15.78 -9.06
C ASN A 299 16.74 -16.53 -10.30
N CYS A 300 15.47 -16.49 -10.58
CA CYS A 300 14.94 -16.93 -11.84
C CYS A 300 15.40 -15.88 -12.86
N LYS A 301 16.51 -16.21 -13.51
CA LYS A 301 16.65 -15.76 -14.88
C LYS A 301 15.48 -16.41 -15.61
N PHE A 302 14.39 -15.69 -15.72
CA PHE A 302 13.13 -16.13 -16.33
C PHE A 302 13.22 -16.38 -17.85
N GLU A 303 14.42 -16.43 -18.38
CA GLU A 303 14.69 -16.91 -19.74
C GLU A 303 14.39 -18.40 -19.88
N ASP A 304 14.28 -19.13 -18.79
CA ASP A 304 14.03 -20.56 -18.80
C ASP A 304 12.60 -20.87 -18.34
N LYS A 305 11.63 -20.76 -19.25
CA LYS A 305 10.22 -21.13 -19.05
C LYS A 305 10.04 -22.57 -18.53
N ASN A 306 11.05 -23.42 -18.69
CA ASN A 306 11.04 -24.82 -18.29
C ASN A 306 11.33 -25.01 -16.79
N ASN A 307 11.82 -23.99 -16.08
CA ASN A 307 12.16 -24.07 -14.66
C ASN A 307 11.09 -23.49 -13.72
N LEU A 308 10.04 -22.86 -14.25
CA LEU A 308 8.87 -22.49 -13.47
C LEU A 308 7.96 -23.69 -13.29
N LYS A 309 8.34 -24.59 -12.40
CA LYS A 309 7.41 -25.52 -11.78
C LYS A 309 6.31 -24.70 -11.09
N SER A 310 5.15 -25.31 -10.89
CA SER A 310 4.02 -24.64 -10.23
C SER A 310 4.45 -23.89 -8.96
N PHE A 311 3.75 -22.82 -8.60
CA PHE A 311 3.99 -22.07 -7.36
C PHE A 311 4.09 -23.01 -6.14
N ASN A 312 3.22 -24.01 -6.06
CA ASN A 312 3.25 -25.04 -5.02
C ASN A 312 4.48 -25.95 -5.11
N GLN A 313 4.92 -26.33 -6.31
CA GLN A 313 6.13 -27.13 -6.48
C GLN A 313 7.40 -26.35 -6.14
N VAL A 314 7.45 -25.07 -6.46
CA VAL A 314 8.57 -24.23 -6.07
C VAL A 314 8.66 -24.07 -4.55
N ASN A 315 7.52 -23.96 -3.86
CA ASN A 315 7.47 -23.90 -2.40
C ASN A 315 7.80 -25.25 -1.74
N LEU A 316 7.44 -26.38 -2.37
CA LEU A 316 7.66 -27.72 -1.84
C LEU A 316 9.09 -28.23 -2.10
N ASP A 317 9.64 -27.91 -3.26
CA ASP A 317 10.95 -28.40 -3.71
C ASP A 317 12.10 -27.42 -3.43
N ALA A 318 11.80 -26.17 -3.04
CA ALA A 318 12.83 -25.19 -2.71
C ALA A 318 13.48 -25.54 -1.38
N PRO A 319 14.81 -25.48 -1.27
CA PRO A 319 15.49 -25.56 0.02
C PRO A 319 14.85 -24.56 1.00
N GLU A 320 14.80 -24.90 2.30
CA GLU A 320 14.20 -24.01 3.32
C GLU A 320 14.78 -22.58 3.33
N SER A 321 16.00 -22.41 2.81
CA SER A 321 16.66 -21.12 2.60
C SER A 321 16.08 -20.27 1.46
N ILE A 322 15.23 -20.84 0.60
CA ILE A 322 14.58 -20.14 -0.54
C ILE A 322 13.07 -20.19 -0.32
N LYS A 323 12.62 -19.75 0.86
CA LYS A 323 11.20 -19.51 1.09
C LYS A 323 10.84 -18.21 0.40
N PHE A 324 9.79 -18.23 -0.43
CA PHE A 324 9.22 -16.99 -0.97
C PHE A 324 8.81 -16.09 0.18
N THR A 325 9.49 -14.98 0.32
CA THR A 325 9.21 -14.03 1.38
C THR A 325 8.29 -12.92 0.92
N THR A 326 8.10 -12.76 -0.40
CA THR A 326 7.32 -11.65 -0.95
C THR A 326 6.64 -12.05 -2.24
N THR A 327 5.38 -11.69 -2.39
CA THR A 327 4.70 -11.68 -3.69
C THR A 327 4.16 -10.28 -3.95
N ASN A 328 4.48 -9.76 -5.14
CA ASN A 328 3.72 -8.66 -5.70
C ASN A 328 2.70 -9.25 -6.65
N ALA A 329 1.47 -8.88 -6.53
CA ALA A 329 0.41 -9.39 -7.37
C ALA A 329 -0.53 -8.29 -7.82
N LEU A 330 -0.97 -8.39 -9.06
CA LEU A 330 -1.98 -7.54 -9.64
C LEU A 330 -3.25 -8.35 -9.84
N TYR A 331 -4.34 -7.84 -9.31
CA TYR A 331 -5.66 -8.47 -9.38
C TYR A 331 -6.67 -7.55 -10.06
N VAL A 332 -7.70 -8.16 -10.61
CA VAL A 332 -8.88 -7.49 -11.16
C VAL A 332 -10.17 -8.11 -10.64
N LYS A 333 -11.25 -7.32 -10.60
CA LYS A 333 -12.58 -7.79 -10.21
C LYS A 333 -13.50 -7.98 -11.42
N GLU A 334 -14.70 -8.47 -11.15
CA GLU A 334 -15.79 -8.58 -12.14
C GLU A 334 -16.02 -7.26 -12.88
N GLY A 335 -16.21 -7.36 -14.19
CA GLY A 335 -16.33 -6.22 -15.10
C GLY A 335 -15.01 -5.82 -15.79
N HIS A 336 -13.87 -6.36 -15.36
CA HIS A 336 -12.61 -6.23 -16.10
C HIS A 336 -12.52 -7.28 -17.22
N ASN A 337 -11.98 -6.92 -18.39
CA ASN A 337 -11.88 -7.82 -19.55
C ASN A 337 -11.13 -9.14 -19.27
N SER A 338 -10.22 -9.13 -18.33
CA SER A 338 -9.43 -10.30 -17.94
C SER A 338 -9.97 -11.03 -16.71
N TRP A 339 -11.13 -10.62 -16.19
CA TRP A 339 -11.74 -11.30 -15.05
C TRP A 339 -12.29 -12.68 -15.41
N LEU A 340 -12.14 -13.61 -14.47
CA LEU A 340 -12.64 -14.97 -14.62
C LEU A 340 -13.63 -15.31 -13.51
N SER A 341 -14.67 -16.06 -13.84
CA SER A 341 -15.59 -16.62 -12.84
C SER A 341 -14.87 -17.50 -11.83
N ARG A 342 -15.48 -17.72 -10.66
CA ARG A 342 -14.88 -18.56 -9.60
C ARG A 342 -14.43 -19.94 -10.11
N GLU A 343 -15.28 -20.60 -10.91
CA GLU A 343 -14.96 -21.91 -11.46
C GLU A 343 -13.77 -21.87 -12.43
N ASN A 344 -13.73 -20.86 -13.28
CA ASN A 344 -12.64 -20.67 -14.22
C ASN A 344 -11.35 -20.25 -13.52
N ARG A 345 -11.43 -19.41 -12.46
CA ARG A 345 -10.25 -19.06 -11.64
C ARG A 345 -9.60 -20.30 -11.01
N VAL A 346 -10.40 -21.17 -10.43
CA VAL A 346 -9.90 -22.40 -9.82
C VAL A 346 -9.19 -23.29 -10.85
N LYS A 347 -9.77 -23.42 -12.05
CA LYS A 347 -9.13 -24.18 -13.14
C LYS A 347 -7.82 -23.55 -13.60
N VAL A 348 -7.82 -22.24 -13.84
CA VAL A 348 -6.66 -21.50 -14.29
C VAL A 348 -5.56 -21.51 -13.23
N ASN A 349 -5.91 -21.22 -11.97
CA ASN A 349 -4.94 -21.26 -10.87
C ASN A 349 -4.29 -22.64 -10.76
N LYS A 350 -5.11 -23.72 -10.75
CA LYS A 350 -4.60 -25.08 -10.66
C LYS A 350 -3.71 -25.43 -11.86
N GLN A 351 -4.12 -25.05 -13.05
CA GLN A 351 -3.36 -25.33 -14.27
C GLN A 351 -2.08 -24.53 -14.33
N ASN A 352 -2.12 -23.24 -13.94
CA ASN A 352 -0.95 -22.37 -13.92
C ASN A 352 0.03 -22.74 -12.81
N TYR A 353 -0.47 -23.18 -11.66
CA TYR A 353 0.36 -23.73 -10.58
C TYR A 353 1.05 -25.03 -10.98
N ILE A 354 0.45 -25.83 -11.85
CA ILE A 354 0.99 -27.12 -12.32
C ILE A 354 1.90 -26.94 -13.54
N SER A 355 1.54 -26.05 -14.48
CA SER A 355 2.22 -25.91 -15.76
C SER A 355 3.30 -24.82 -15.77
N GLY A 356 3.35 -23.99 -14.76
CA GLY A 356 4.27 -22.83 -14.75
C GLY A 356 3.92 -21.76 -15.76
N ASP A 357 2.69 -21.74 -16.26
CA ASP A 357 2.22 -20.89 -17.33
C ASP A 357 1.78 -19.48 -16.87
N PRO A 358 1.62 -18.53 -17.77
CA PRO A 358 2.06 -17.14 -17.83
C PRO A 358 1.44 -16.13 -16.85
N ILE A 359 0.80 -16.55 -15.75
CA ILE A 359 0.43 -15.63 -14.67
C ILE A 359 1.70 -15.12 -13.93
N VAL A 360 2.79 -15.86 -14.02
CA VAL A 360 4.07 -15.44 -13.46
C VAL A 360 4.85 -14.70 -14.54
N ASN A 361 4.78 -13.38 -14.53
CA ASN A 361 5.56 -12.55 -15.45
C ASN A 361 6.80 -12.01 -14.72
N SER A 362 7.95 -12.38 -15.23
CA SER A 362 9.26 -11.99 -14.70
C SER A 362 9.63 -10.56 -15.01
N THR A 363 9.14 -10.06 -16.12
CA THR A 363 9.33 -8.69 -16.56
C THR A 363 8.00 -7.97 -16.48
N TYR A 364 7.61 -7.58 -15.26
CA TYR A 364 6.48 -6.71 -15.06
C TYR A 364 6.67 -5.40 -15.79
N PHE A 365 7.90 -4.89 -15.75
CA PHE A 365 8.28 -3.70 -16.46
C PHE A 365 8.72 -4.06 -17.89
N LYS A 366 8.10 -3.39 -18.87
CA LYS A 366 8.61 -3.46 -20.24
C LYS A 366 10.08 -3.04 -20.21
N ARG A 367 10.96 -3.89 -20.75
CA ARG A 367 12.38 -3.53 -20.91
C ARG A 367 12.46 -2.20 -21.65
N LYS A 368 13.05 -1.21 -21.01
CA LYS A 368 13.39 0.06 -21.61
C LYS A 368 14.90 0.01 -21.90
N PRO A 369 15.32 0.09 -23.16
CA PRO A 369 16.74 -0.05 -23.51
C PRO A 369 17.65 0.96 -22.81
N GLU A 370 17.09 2.13 -22.45
CA GLU A 370 17.78 3.21 -21.77
C GLU A 370 17.95 3.00 -20.24
N ARG A 371 17.33 1.97 -19.67
CA ARG A 371 17.49 1.65 -18.24
C ARG A 371 18.86 1.09 -17.95
N ARG A 372 19.47 1.58 -16.87
CA ARG A 372 20.74 1.09 -16.35
C ARG A 372 20.62 0.79 -14.85
N LYS A 373 21.41 -0.15 -14.38
CA LYS A 373 21.56 -0.38 -12.94
C LYS A 373 22.30 0.80 -12.33
N VAL A 374 21.64 1.52 -11.44
CA VAL A 374 22.18 2.69 -10.75
C VAL A 374 22.68 2.28 -9.38
N PRO A 375 23.94 2.55 -9.00
CA PRO A 375 24.40 2.32 -7.63
C PRO A 375 23.67 3.22 -6.63
N MET A 376 23.37 2.70 -5.43
CA MET A 376 22.70 3.51 -4.38
C MET A 376 23.53 4.75 -4.02
N SER A 377 24.89 4.63 -4.02
CA SER A 377 25.80 5.75 -3.74
C SER A 377 25.66 6.89 -4.75
N GLU A 378 25.36 6.61 -6.01
CA GLU A 378 25.12 7.63 -7.03
C GLU A 378 23.86 8.45 -6.70
N LEU A 379 22.74 7.79 -6.34
CA LEU A 379 21.52 8.49 -5.93
C LEU A 379 21.75 9.35 -4.68
N VAL A 380 22.47 8.82 -3.69
CA VAL A 380 22.82 9.58 -2.48
C VAL A 380 23.61 10.84 -2.83
N GLN A 381 24.64 10.72 -3.67
CA GLN A 381 25.49 11.85 -4.09
C GLN A 381 24.70 12.89 -4.87
N ASN A 382 23.83 12.44 -5.77
CA ASN A 382 22.95 13.33 -6.53
C ASN A 382 22.06 14.17 -5.62
N VAL A 383 21.35 13.54 -4.68
CA VAL A 383 20.48 14.23 -3.73
C VAL A 383 21.27 15.21 -2.87
N GLN A 384 22.43 14.81 -2.36
CA GLN A 384 23.30 15.71 -1.57
C GLN A 384 23.74 16.93 -2.38
N SER A 385 24.13 16.73 -3.64
CA SER A 385 24.54 17.80 -4.54
C SER A 385 23.38 18.78 -4.82
N LEU A 386 22.16 18.26 -5.05
CA LEU A 386 20.97 19.09 -5.26
C LEU A 386 20.63 19.94 -4.03
N ILE A 387 20.73 19.37 -2.82
CA ILE A 387 20.48 20.10 -1.58
C ILE A 387 21.53 21.22 -1.38
N LEU A 388 22.80 20.94 -1.61
CA LEU A 388 23.87 21.94 -1.48
C LEU A 388 23.70 23.09 -2.47
N ASN A 389 23.27 22.81 -3.70
CA ASN A 389 23.07 23.82 -4.73
C ASN A 389 21.81 24.67 -4.49
N SER A 390 20.79 24.13 -3.83
CA SER A 390 19.56 24.86 -3.49
C SER A 390 19.72 25.83 -2.31
N ASN A 391 20.81 25.71 -1.55
CA ASN A 391 21.13 26.58 -0.41
C ASN A 391 22.10 27.74 -0.80
N LYS A 392 22.49 27.81 -2.06
CA LYS A 392 23.26 28.95 -2.64
C LYS A 392 22.32 29.94 -3.32
#